data_988d94133a8295c910a0296cf038e608
#
_entry.id   988d94133a8295c910a0296cf038e608
#
_cell.length_a   1.000
_cell.length_b   1.000
_cell.length_c   1.000
_cell.angle_alpha   90.00
_cell.angle_beta   90.00
_cell.angle_gamma   90.00
#
_symmetry.space_group_name_H-M   'P 1'
#
loop_
_entity.id
_entity.type
_entity.pdbx_description
1 polymer ?
#
loop_
_entity_poly.entity_id
_entity_poly.type
_entity_poly.pdbx_seq_one_letter_code
_entity_poly.pdbx_strand_id
1 'polypeptide(L)'
;MAGPVVLLILDGVADGARNTYDATFQAGMPNLNRLRGRYAATQLQSGGEFVGLPEGQFGNSEVGHMNLGAGRVVWQELTRIDAAIKKGTFRQNPAMGQLLADLKASGKRLHLMGLV
;
A
#
# COMPACT_ATOMS: atom_id res chain seq x y z
N MET A 1 -30.78 13.59 -15.72
CA MET A 1 -29.86 13.78 -14.56
C MET A 1 -29.28 12.42 -14.22
N ALA A 2 -27.96 12.29 -14.09
CA ALA A 2 -27.34 11.06 -13.63
C ALA A 2 -27.73 10.84 -12.16
N GLY A 3 -28.12 9.60 -11.79
CA GLY A 3 -28.43 9.26 -10.42
C GLY A 3 -27.19 9.27 -9.52
N PRO A 4 -27.34 9.15 -8.20
CA PRO A 4 -26.22 9.10 -7.28
C PRO A 4 -25.38 7.84 -7.51
N VAL A 5 -24.06 7.99 -7.36
CA VAL A 5 -23.12 6.88 -7.33
C VAL A 5 -22.84 6.52 -5.88
N VAL A 6 -22.98 5.23 -5.54
CA VAL A 6 -22.71 4.72 -4.19
C VAL A 6 -21.54 3.77 -4.24
N LEU A 7 -20.50 4.04 -3.44
CA LEU A 7 -19.41 3.12 -3.18
C LEU A 7 -19.66 2.42 -1.83
N LEU A 8 -19.88 1.12 -1.85
CA LEU A 8 -20.05 0.31 -0.64
C LEU A 8 -18.77 -0.50 -0.39
N ILE A 9 -18.09 -0.21 0.72
CA ILE A 9 -16.88 -0.91 1.13
C ILE A 9 -17.23 -1.90 2.24
N LEU A 10 -16.96 -3.18 2.00
CA LEU A 10 -17.07 -4.25 3.00
C LEU A 10 -15.66 -4.54 3.50
N ASP A 11 -15.19 -3.75 4.47
CA ASP A 11 -13.84 -3.87 5.02
C ASP A 11 -13.68 -5.20 5.76
N GLY A 12 -12.54 -5.85 5.59
CA GLY A 12 -12.26 -7.17 6.15
C GLY A 12 -12.90 -8.36 5.40
N VAL A 13 -13.69 -8.12 4.34
CA VAL A 13 -14.23 -9.18 3.49
C VAL A 13 -13.29 -9.46 2.33
N ALA A 14 -12.74 -10.67 2.28
CA ALA A 14 -11.83 -11.09 1.22
C ALA A 14 -12.27 -12.42 0.59
N ASP A 15 -11.76 -12.75 -0.59
CA ASP A 15 -11.84 -14.10 -1.15
C ASP A 15 -10.77 -14.96 -0.49
N GLY A 16 -11.18 -15.73 0.52
CA GLY A 16 -10.31 -16.61 1.27
C GLY A 16 -10.19 -18.02 0.68
N ALA A 17 -9.63 -18.92 1.45
CA ALA A 17 -9.36 -20.31 1.05
C ALA A 17 -10.60 -21.22 0.96
N ARG A 18 -11.80 -20.69 1.18
CA ARG A 18 -13.09 -21.40 1.14
C ARG A 18 -13.12 -22.67 2.00
N ASN A 19 -12.58 -22.56 3.19
CA ASN A 19 -12.52 -23.65 4.16
C ASN A 19 -13.27 -23.29 5.46
N THR A 20 -13.16 -24.12 6.49
CA THR A 20 -13.82 -23.94 7.78
C THR A 20 -13.36 -22.70 8.55
N TYR A 21 -12.22 -22.11 8.20
CA TYR A 21 -11.66 -20.90 8.82
C TYR A 21 -12.03 -19.61 8.06
N ASP A 22 -12.71 -19.75 6.93
CA ASP A 22 -13.17 -18.61 6.12
C ASP A 22 -14.62 -18.26 6.50
N ALA A 23 -14.78 -17.23 7.33
CA ALA A 23 -16.10 -16.80 7.82
C ALA A 23 -17.04 -16.37 6.68
N THR A 24 -16.51 -15.76 5.61
CA THR A 24 -17.33 -15.34 4.47
C THR A 24 -17.84 -16.53 3.67
N PHE A 25 -17.03 -17.55 3.52
CA PHE A 25 -17.44 -18.80 2.90
C PHE A 25 -18.47 -19.55 3.76
N GLN A 26 -18.27 -19.63 5.08
CA GLN A 26 -19.21 -20.27 6.00
C GLN A 26 -20.57 -19.56 6.04
N ALA A 27 -20.60 -18.24 5.96
CA ALA A 27 -21.84 -17.45 5.89
C ALA A 27 -22.58 -17.59 4.55
N GLY A 28 -21.95 -18.15 3.52
CA GLY A 28 -22.50 -18.35 2.19
C GLY A 28 -22.75 -17.09 1.37
N MET A 29 -22.77 -15.92 1.96
CA MET A 29 -22.90 -14.58 1.35
C MET A 29 -23.83 -14.53 0.11
N PRO A 30 -25.09 -14.97 0.20
CA PRO A 30 -25.93 -15.23 -0.99
C PRO A 30 -26.19 -13.99 -1.85
N ASN A 31 -26.34 -12.82 -1.23
CA ASN A 31 -26.53 -11.57 -1.95
C ASN A 31 -25.28 -11.12 -2.69
N LEU A 32 -24.10 -11.25 -2.08
CA LEU A 32 -22.83 -10.92 -2.73
C LEU A 32 -22.56 -11.86 -3.91
N ASN A 33 -22.79 -13.16 -3.73
CA ASN A 33 -22.64 -14.15 -4.80
C ASN A 33 -23.60 -13.89 -5.97
N ARG A 34 -24.85 -13.50 -5.68
CA ARG A 34 -25.82 -13.10 -6.70
C ARG A 34 -25.36 -11.86 -7.47
N LEU A 35 -24.80 -10.86 -6.79
CA LEU A 35 -24.26 -9.65 -7.43
C LEU A 35 -23.06 -9.98 -8.30
N ARG A 36 -22.11 -10.79 -7.80
CA ARG A 36 -20.95 -11.25 -8.58
C ARG A 36 -21.33 -12.02 -9.83
N GLY A 37 -22.39 -12.82 -9.78
CA GLY A 37 -22.87 -13.57 -10.94
C GLY A 37 -23.66 -12.74 -11.96
N ARG A 38 -24.18 -11.56 -11.57
CA ARG A 38 -25.05 -10.74 -12.42
C ARG A 38 -24.34 -9.51 -13.01
N TYR A 39 -23.33 -8.99 -12.34
CA TYR A 39 -22.65 -7.77 -12.72
C TYR A 39 -21.15 -8.02 -12.92
N ALA A 40 -20.46 -7.08 -13.55
CA ALA A 40 -19.02 -7.15 -13.70
C ALA A 40 -18.33 -7.22 -12.33
N ALA A 41 -17.43 -8.19 -12.17
CA ALA A 41 -16.66 -8.40 -10.95
C ALA A 41 -15.20 -8.65 -11.28
N THR A 42 -14.30 -8.16 -10.42
CA THR A 42 -12.87 -8.38 -10.54
C THR A 42 -12.24 -8.50 -9.15
N GLN A 43 -10.99 -8.93 -9.11
CA GLN A 43 -10.20 -8.99 -7.89
C GLN A 43 -9.09 -7.95 -7.94
N LEU A 44 -8.77 -7.37 -6.79
CA LEU A 44 -7.67 -6.44 -6.59
C LEU A 44 -6.67 -7.07 -5.61
N GLN A 45 -5.40 -6.82 -5.86
CA GLN A 45 -4.36 -7.16 -4.89
C GLN A 45 -4.46 -6.21 -3.69
N SER A 46 -4.46 -6.77 -2.48
CA SER A 46 -4.65 -6.00 -1.24
C SER A 46 -3.38 -5.89 -0.38
N GLY A 47 -2.22 -6.34 -0.87
CA GLY A 47 -0.97 -6.33 -0.13
C GLY A 47 0.25 -5.97 -0.99
N GLY A 48 1.39 -5.81 -0.35
CA GLY A 48 2.66 -5.55 -1.00
C GLY A 48 2.68 -4.25 -1.82
N GLU A 49 3.48 -4.23 -2.85
CA GLU A 49 3.69 -3.04 -3.70
C GLU A 49 2.41 -2.58 -4.43
N PHE A 50 1.43 -3.47 -4.61
CA PHE A 50 0.14 -3.12 -5.22
C PHE A 50 -0.67 -2.11 -4.39
N VAL A 51 -0.39 -2.00 -3.11
CA VAL A 51 -1.00 -1.01 -2.20
C VAL A 51 0.02 -0.05 -1.59
N GLY A 52 1.25 -0.03 -2.12
CA GLY A 52 2.31 0.88 -1.69
C GLY A 52 3.09 0.42 -0.46
N LEU A 53 2.97 -0.84 -0.07
CA LEU A 53 3.71 -1.48 1.01
C LEU A 53 4.93 -2.24 0.47
N PRO A 54 5.92 -2.59 1.32
CA PRO A 54 6.99 -3.51 0.94
C PRO A 54 6.45 -4.85 0.42
N GLU A 55 7.22 -5.49 -0.47
CA GLU A 55 6.89 -6.80 -1.00
C GLU A 55 6.65 -7.82 0.13
N GLY A 56 5.63 -8.65 -0.01
CA GLY A 56 5.25 -9.67 0.98
C GLY A 56 4.54 -9.16 2.24
N GLN A 57 4.40 -7.85 2.41
CA GLN A 57 3.67 -7.28 3.53
C GLN A 57 2.16 -7.33 3.29
N PHE A 58 1.41 -7.80 4.29
CA PHE A 58 -0.05 -7.78 4.25
C PHE A 58 -0.57 -6.34 4.22
N GLY A 59 -1.64 -6.13 3.43
CA GLY A 59 -2.37 -4.88 3.45
C GLY A 59 -3.14 -4.66 4.74
N ASN A 60 -3.61 -3.43 4.90
CA ASN A 60 -4.48 -3.04 6.01
C ASN A 60 -5.51 -2.02 5.53
N SER A 61 -6.50 -1.73 6.38
CA SER A 61 -7.58 -0.80 6.06
C SER A 61 -7.08 0.60 5.72
N GLU A 62 -6.05 1.09 6.39
CA GLU A 62 -5.49 2.43 6.18
C GLU A 62 -4.97 2.60 4.75
N VAL A 63 -4.04 1.74 4.32
CA VAL A 63 -3.48 1.82 2.96
C VAL A 63 -4.54 1.53 1.89
N GLY A 64 -5.48 0.62 2.15
CA GLY A 64 -6.57 0.33 1.23
C GLY A 64 -7.47 1.54 0.98
N HIS A 65 -7.96 2.17 2.04
CA HIS A 65 -8.79 3.38 1.93
C HIS A 65 -8.03 4.57 1.35
N MET A 66 -6.73 4.72 1.69
CA MET A 66 -5.89 5.75 1.11
C MET A 66 -5.78 5.60 -0.41
N ASN A 67 -5.56 4.40 -0.91
CA ASN A 67 -5.47 4.11 -2.34
C ASN A 67 -6.81 4.32 -3.06
N LEU A 68 -7.92 3.91 -2.45
CA LEU A 68 -9.28 4.17 -2.96
C LEU A 68 -9.55 5.68 -3.06
N GLY A 69 -9.24 6.44 -2.01
CA GLY A 69 -9.44 7.89 -1.99
C GLY A 69 -8.56 8.65 -2.97
N ALA A 70 -7.31 8.18 -3.15
CA ALA A 70 -6.36 8.79 -4.08
C ALA A 70 -6.57 8.39 -5.55
N GLY A 71 -7.32 7.30 -5.81
CA GLY A 71 -7.49 6.73 -7.15
C GLY A 71 -6.18 6.20 -7.76
N ARG A 72 -5.18 5.94 -6.97
CA ARG A 72 -3.87 5.44 -7.38
C ARG A 72 -3.15 4.77 -6.20
N VAL A 73 -2.10 4.00 -6.48
CA VAL A 73 -1.22 3.47 -5.44
C VAL A 73 -0.48 4.62 -4.76
N VAL A 74 -0.63 4.73 -3.43
CA VAL A 74 0.09 5.67 -2.58
C VAL A 74 1.21 4.91 -1.86
N TRP A 75 2.42 5.10 -2.33
CA TRP A 75 3.60 4.46 -1.76
C TRP A 75 3.90 5.00 -0.37
N GLN A 76 4.01 4.09 0.60
CA GLN A 76 4.41 4.40 1.95
C GLN A 76 5.87 4.87 1.99
N GLU A 77 6.25 5.62 3.02
CA GLU A 77 7.60 6.21 3.09
C GLU A 77 8.70 5.16 3.04
N LEU A 78 8.55 4.06 3.78
CA LEU A 78 9.50 2.96 3.77
C LEU A 78 9.69 2.41 2.34
N THR A 79 8.60 2.10 1.65
CA THR A 79 8.64 1.59 0.27
C THR A 79 9.27 2.60 -0.70
N ARG A 80 9.03 3.90 -0.50
CA ARG A 80 9.64 4.98 -1.30
C ARG A 80 11.15 5.04 -1.08
N ILE A 81 11.61 4.94 0.17
CA ILE A 81 13.03 4.96 0.53
C ILE A 81 13.72 3.73 -0.06
N ASP A 82 13.15 2.54 0.13
CA ASP A 82 13.68 1.29 -0.43
C ASP A 82 13.80 1.36 -1.96
N ALA A 83 12.76 1.84 -2.62
CA ALA A 83 12.79 2.04 -4.07
C ALA A 83 13.86 3.04 -4.50
N ALA A 84 14.06 4.12 -3.74
CA ALA A 84 15.11 5.10 -4.02
C ALA A 84 16.52 4.51 -3.84
N ILE A 85 16.71 3.67 -2.83
CA ILE A 85 17.97 2.96 -2.59
C ILE A 85 18.22 1.96 -3.73
N LYS A 86 17.25 1.11 -4.05
CA LYS A 86 17.33 0.12 -5.15
C LYS A 86 17.65 0.77 -6.51
N LYS A 87 17.06 1.93 -6.79
CA LYS A 87 17.28 2.70 -8.03
C LYS A 87 18.56 3.55 -8.00
N GLY A 88 19.26 3.63 -6.86
CA GLY A 88 20.44 4.49 -6.70
C GLY A 88 20.14 6.00 -6.59
N THR A 89 18.88 6.41 -6.64
CA THR A 89 18.46 7.81 -6.59
C THR A 89 18.54 8.41 -5.19
N PHE A 90 18.59 7.58 -4.16
CA PHE A 90 18.73 8.04 -2.77
C PHE A 90 20.02 8.85 -2.59
N ARG A 91 21.13 8.43 -3.22
CA ARG A 91 22.43 9.14 -3.19
C ARG A 91 22.39 10.49 -3.91
N GLN A 92 21.39 10.72 -4.73
CA GLN A 92 21.22 11.96 -5.50
C GLN A 92 20.35 12.98 -4.76
N ASN A 93 19.96 12.69 -3.52
CA ASN A 93 19.18 13.62 -2.71
C ASN A 93 19.99 14.91 -2.46
N PRO A 94 19.52 16.08 -2.93
CA PRO A 94 20.31 17.30 -2.87
C PRO A 94 20.58 17.77 -1.44
N ALA A 95 19.65 17.55 -0.51
CA ALA A 95 19.84 17.93 0.89
C ALA A 95 20.94 17.09 1.56
N MET A 96 20.97 15.79 1.27
CA MET A 96 22.06 14.92 1.76
C MET A 96 23.41 15.28 1.11
N GLY A 97 23.40 15.52 -0.19
CA GLY A 97 24.60 15.94 -0.92
C GLY A 97 25.20 17.22 -0.34
N GLN A 98 24.36 18.23 -0.10
CA GLN A 98 24.79 19.51 0.50
C GLN A 98 25.34 19.30 1.92
N LEU A 99 24.62 18.55 2.77
CA LEU A 99 25.07 18.24 4.13
C LEU A 99 26.47 17.59 4.14
N LEU A 100 26.68 16.59 3.28
CA LEU A 100 27.96 15.90 3.21
C LEU A 100 29.08 16.80 2.70
N ALA A 101 28.80 17.68 1.75
CA ALA A 101 29.75 18.67 1.25
C ALA A 101 30.16 19.67 2.34
N ASP A 102 29.19 20.20 3.10
CA ASP A 102 29.42 21.15 4.18
C ASP A 102 30.23 20.52 5.33
N LEU A 103 29.91 19.28 5.70
CA LEU A 103 30.67 18.53 6.71
C LEU A 103 32.10 18.30 6.27
N LYS A 104 32.32 17.92 5.01
CA LYS A 104 33.66 17.72 4.44
C LYS A 104 34.45 19.03 4.43
N ALA A 105 33.82 20.12 4.01
CA ALA A 105 34.49 21.44 3.96
C ALA A 105 34.86 21.97 5.36
N SER A 106 34.00 21.72 6.37
CA SER A 106 34.22 22.18 7.75
C SER A 106 35.05 21.23 8.61
N GLY A 107 35.45 20.05 8.11
CA GLY A 107 36.16 19.02 8.87
C GLY A 107 35.34 18.42 10.03
N LYS A 108 34.02 18.61 10.06
CA LYS A 108 33.12 18.10 11.10
C LYS A 108 32.74 16.64 10.86
N ARG A 109 32.16 16.03 11.89
CA ARG A 109 31.74 14.61 11.87
C ARG A 109 30.24 14.49 11.66
N LEU A 110 29.81 13.46 10.93
CA LEU A 110 28.43 13.02 10.84
C LEU A 110 28.18 11.95 11.90
N HIS A 111 27.15 12.15 12.72
CA HIS A 111 26.67 11.15 13.65
C HIS A 111 25.37 10.56 13.11
N LEU A 112 25.34 9.24 12.96
CA LEU A 112 24.15 8.49 12.54
C LEU A 112 23.58 7.74 13.74
N MET A 113 22.28 7.84 13.94
CA MET A 113 21.54 7.10 14.95
C MET A 113 20.35 6.43 14.30
N GLY A 114 20.06 5.18 14.67
CA GLY A 114 18.95 4.42 14.12
C GLY A 114 18.80 3.07 14.81
N LEU A 115 17.73 2.39 14.45
CA LEU A 115 17.52 0.97 14.77
C LEU A 115 18.15 0.14 13.65
N VAL A 116 18.90 -0.89 14.02
CA VAL A 116 19.56 -1.84 13.11
C VAL A 116 19.18 -3.26 13.50
#